data_125a47086c7715c321383a2fc88eedf9
#
_entry.id   125a47086c7715c321383a2fc88eedf9
#
_cell.length_a   1.000
_cell.length_b   1.000
_cell.length_c   1.000
_cell.angle_alpha   90.00
_cell.angle_beta   90.00
_cell.angle_gamma   90.00
#
_symmetry.space_group_name_H-M   'P 1'
#
loop_
_entity.id
_entity.type
_entity.pdbx_description
1 polymer ?
#
loop_
_entity_poly.entity_id
_entity_poly.type
_entity_poly.pdbx_seq_one_letter_code
_entity_poly.pdbx_strand_id
1 'polypeptide(L)'
;MFWNKKKPKSKPQIKTTVPKTFKAKEPPPKWQPTFGETKKKGEKPPEVTTKSEPKIDWEDKFLKTFQKLTYRRRAWDVWRDYILLHACSISNVLDKDNYDQREKLYLKIIHQYSKEEQAIFPELAAYTTMALDQNQEQDFLGKMFMRLDLGIRSAGQFFTPYHVCELMAEVVATNALEKIEQYGYISINDPCCGAGATLIAGVHVIRKQLEHCEPPRNYQNHILVVAQDVD
;
A
#
# COMPACT_ATOMS: atom_id res chain seq x y z
N MET A 1 63.78 -7.60 -2.31
CA MET A 1 62.42 -7.24 -2.73
C MET A 1 61.42 -7.74 -1.69
N PHE A 2 61.05 -6.92 -0.73
CA PHE A 2 60.12 -7.29 0.37
C PHE A 2 58.71 -6.95 -0.02
N TRP A 3 57.83 -7.93 -0.17
CA TRP A 3 56.42 -7.80 -0.45
C TRP A 3 55.64 -7.69 0.86
N ASN A 4 55.17 -6.47 1.18
CA ASN A 4 54.47 -6.17 2.42
C ASN A 4 52.98 -6.45 2.20
N LYS A 5 52.47 -7.61 2.68
CA LYS A 5 51.05 -7.98 2.64
C LYS A 5 50.26 -7.16 3.69
N LYS A 6 49.56 -6.11 3.25
CA LYS A 6 48.58 -5.44 4.10
C LYS A 6 47.40 -6.39 4.35
N LYS A 7 47.08 -6.64 5.62
CA LYS A 7 45.89 -7.38 6.05
C LYS A 7 44.62 -6.62 5.60
N PRO A 8 43.55 -7.32 5.16
CA PRO A 8 42.30 -6.70 4.80
C PRO A 8 41.61 -6.11 6.05
N LYS A 9 41.14 -4.87 5.92
CA LYS A 9 40.34 -4.18 6.97
C LYS A 9 39.03 -4.94 7.20
N SER A 10 38.70 -5.22 8.45
CA SER A 10 37.46 -5.83 8.87
C SER A 10 36.25 -5.01 8.42
N LYS A 11 35.25 -5.68 7.85
CA LYS A 11 33.96 -5.07 7.47
C LYS A 11 33.27 -4.51 8.73
N PRO A 12 32.58 -3.35 8.63
CA PRO A 12 31.83 -2.83 9.75
C PRO A 12 30.68 -3.78 10.10
N GLN A 13 30.61 -4.18 11.36
CA GLN A 13 29.46 -4.92 11.89
C GLN A 13 28.29 -3.96 12.02
N ILE A 14 27.23 -4.21 11.25
CA ILE A 14 25.93 -3.54 11.42
C ILE A 14 25.33 -4.08 12.71
N LYS A 15 25.29 -3.26 13.74
CA LYS A 15 24.54 -3.56 14.96
C LYS A 15 23.05 -3.42 14.65
N THR A 16 22.38 -4.52 14.43
CA THR A 16 20.91 -4.60 14.42
C THR A 16 20.42 -4.41 15.86
N THR A 17 20.00 -3.20 16.20
CA THR A 17 19.21 -2.95 17.41
C THR A 17 17.79 -3.38 17.15
N VAL A 18 17.42 -4.56 17.66
CA VAL A 18 16.01 -4.99 17.74
C VAL A 18 15.28 -4.03 18.66
N PRO A 19 14.17 -3.40 18.25
CA PRO A 19 13.41 -2.52 19.13
C PRO A 19 12.81 -3.32 20.30
N LYS A 20 13.03 -2.83 21.52
CA LYS A 20 12.44 -3.41 22.74
C LYS A 20 10.91 -3.34 22.65
N THR A 21 10.28 -4.48 22.88
CA THR A 21 8.86 -4.76 23.07
C THR A 21 7.95 -3.54 23.23
N PHE A 22 7.07 -3.34 22.24
CA PHE A 22 5.88 -2.50 22.35
C PHE A 22 4.94 -3.06 23.43
N LYS A 23 4.73 -2.31 24.51
CA LYS A 23 3.60 -2.60 25.42
C LYS A 23 2.32 -2.22 24.68
N ALA A 24 1.45 -3.19 24.48
CA ALA A 24 0.13 -2.98 23.92
C ALA A 24 -0.65 -1.98 24.78
N LYS A 25 -1.12 -0.87 24.18
CA LYS A 25 -2.12 -0.01 24.79
C LYS A 25 -3.47 -0.75 24.77
N GLU A 26 -4.25 -0.57 25.83
CA GLU A 26 -5.58 -1.16 25.96
C GLU A 26 -6.46 -0.82 24.73
N PRO A 27 -7.29 -1.77 24.28
CA PRO A 27 -8.18 -1.54 23.16
C PRO A 27 -9.24 -0.48 23.50
N PRO A 28 -9.66 0.35 22.52
CA PRO A 28 -10.74 1.32 22.76
C PRO A 28 -12.04 0.61 23.11
N PRO A 29 -12.95 1.28 23.88
CA PRO A 29 -14.19 0.68 24.33
C PRO A 29 -15.05 0.22 23.14
N LYS A 30 -15.59 -0.99 23.25
CA LYS A 30 -16.45 -1.60 22.23
C LYS A 30 -17.67 -0.72 22.01
N TRP A 31 -17.79 -0.18 20.80
CA TRP A 31 -19.01 0.47 20.34
C TRP A 31 -20.14 -0.56 20.27
N GLN A 32 -21.21 -0.36 21.06
CA GLN A 32 -22.43 -1.18 21.01
C GLN A 32 -23.55 -0.34 20.40
N PRO A 33 -24.14 -0.77 19.26
CA PRO A 33 -25.32 -0.09 18.73
C PRO A 33 -26.52 -0.40 19.63
N THR A 34 -27.11 0.61 20.24
CA THR A 34 -28.39 0.51 20.91
C THR A 34 -29.50 0.47 19.86
N PHE A 35 -29.95 -0.73 19.50
CA PHE A 35 -31.19 -0.89 18.76
C PHE A 35 -32.35 -0.94 19.75
N GLY A 36 -33.19 0.09 19.72
CA GLY A 36 -34.48 0.07 20.42
C GLY A 36 -35.39 -0.98 19.81
N GLU A 37 -35.76 -1.99 20.57
CA GLU A 37 -36.75 -3.00 20.19
C GLU A 37 -38.16 -2.39 20.22
N THR A 38 -38.79 -2.26 19.05
CA THR A 38 -40.26 -2.22 18.97
C THR A 38 -40.72 -3.33 18.03
N LYS A 39 -41.15 -4.45 18.63
CA LYS A 39 -41.84 -5.52 17.91
C LYS A 39 -43.21 -5.04 17.48
N LYS A 40 -43.47 -4.85 16.17
CA LYS A 40 -44.78 -4.96 15.55
C LYS A 40 -44.81 -6.20 14.67
N LYS A 41 -45.79 -7.06 14.98
CA LYS A 41 -46.09 -8.32 14.30
C LYS A 41 -46.81 -8.04 12.99
N GLY A 42 -46.33 -8.59 11.87
CA GLY A 42 -47.15 -8.94 10.71
C GLY A 42 -47.21 -7.95 9.55
N GLU A 43 -46.08 -7.54 8.98
CA GLU A 43 -46.05 -7.07 7.58
C GLU A 43 -44.82 -7.70 6.90
N LYS A 44 -45.05 -8.32 5.71
CA LYS A 44 -43.95 -8.76 4.86
C LYS A 44 -43.10 -7.55 4.53
N PRO A 45 -41.77 -7.62 4.64
CA PRO A 45 -40.91 -6.51 4.20
C PRO A 45 -41.19 -6.24 2.72
N PRO A 46 -41.26 -4.95 2.28
CA PRO A 46 -41.33 -4.63 0.87
C PRO A 46 -40.03 -5.18 0.22
N GLU A 47 -40.19 -5.83 -0.92
CA GLU A 47 -39.07 -6.22 -1.79
C GLU A 47 -38.32 -4.93 -2.16
N VAL A 48 -37.20 -4.68 -1.46
CA VAL A 48 -36.29 -3.59 -1.80
C VAL A 48 -35.59 -4.03 -3.08
N THR A 49 -36.17 -3.63 -4.22
CA THR A 49 -35.42 -3.60 -5.48
C THR A 49 -34.30 -2.61 -5.30
N THR A 50 -33.17 -3.06 -4.83
CA THR A 50 -31.91 -2.30 -4.82
C THR A 50 -31.54 -2.09 -6.29
N LYS A 51 -31.96 -0.96 -6.86
CA LYS A 51 -31.28 -0.42 -8.04
C LYS A 51 -29.84 -0.22 -7.60
N SER A 52 -28.94 -1.09 -8.08
CA SER A 52 -27.51 -0.93 -7.87
C SER A 52 -27.15 0.46 -8.38
N GLU A 53 -26.72 1.35 -7.49
CA GLU A 53 -26.15 2.63 -7.90
C GLU A 53 -25.06 2.37 -8.94
N PRO A 54 -24.95 3.18 -9.98
CA PRO A 54 -23.93 2.98 -11.01
C PRO A 54 -22.56 2.98 -10.34
N LYS A 55 -21.84 1.88 -10.48
CA LYS A 55 -20.50 1.73 -9.90
C LYS A 55 -19.59 2.81 -10.49
N ILE A 56 -19.09 3.71 -9.65
CA ILE A 56 -18.22 4.82 -10.08
C ILE A 56 -16.91 4.22 -10.56
N ASP A 57 -16.48 4.59 -11.76
CA ASP A 57 -15.15 4.25 -12.29
C ASP A 57 -14.11 5.26 -11.76
N TRP A 58 -13.49 4.89 -10.64
CA TRP A 58 -12.46 5.70 -10.01
C TRP A 58 -11.15 5.75 -10.82
N GLU A 59 -10.89 4.72 -11.61
CA GLU A 59 -9.73 4.66 -12.51
C GLU A 59 -9.85 5.71 -13.61
N ASP A 60 -11.02 5.79 -14.25
CA ASP A 60 -11.28 6.77 -15.30
C ASP A 60 -11.23 8.21 -14.74
N LYS A 61 -11.79 8.43 -13.54
CA LYS A 61 -11.69 9.72 -12.86
C LYS A 61 -10.24 10.09 -12.55
N PHE A 62 -9.46 9.16 -12.03
CA PHE A 62 -8.04 9.36 -11.77
C PHE A 62 -7.29 9.77 -13.05
N LEU A 63 -7.45 9.00 -14.13
CA LEU A 63 -6.75 9.27 -15.39
C LEU A 63 -7.10 10.63 -15.98
N LYS A 64 -8.38 10.97 -16.03
CA LYS A 64 -8.84 12.28 -16.53
C LYS A 64 -8.31 13.45 -15.69
N THR A 65 -8.25 13.27 -14.37
CA THR A 65 -7.72 14.29 -13.47
C THR A 65 -6.20 14.40 -13.57
N PHE A 66 -5.50 13.28 -13.67
CA PHE A 66 -4.05 13.24 -13.88
C PHE A 66 -3.64 13.95 -15.19
N GLN A 67 -4.39 13.75 -16.26
CA GLN A 67 -4.12 14.39 -17.56
C GLN A 67 -4.11 15.93 -17.49
N LYS A 68 -4.85 16.54 -16.55
CA LYS A 68 -4.82 18.00 -16.35
C LYS A 68 -3.42 18.51 -15.99
N LEU A 69 -2.63 17.71 -15.26
CA LEU A 69 -1.26 18.03 -14.87
C LEU A 69 -0.24 17.80 -15.99
N THR A 70 -0.54 16.90 -16.93
CA THR A 70 0.41 16.51 -17.98
C THR A 70 0.39 17.42 -19.21
N TYR A 71 -0.51 18.38 -19.25
CA TYR A 71 -0.59 19.32 -20.39
C TYR A 71 0.70 20.12 -20.62
N ARG A 72 1.41 20.49 -19.53
CA ARG A 72 2.66 21.27 -19.57
C ARG A 72 3.86 20.54 -18.98
N ARG A 73 3.68 19.30 -18.54
CA ARG A 73 4.68 18.52 -17.82
C ARG A 73 4.76 17.12 -18.39
N ARG A 74 5.93 16.51 -18.28
CA ARG A 74 6.08 15.09 -18.65
C ARG A 74 5.30 14.22 -17.69
N ALA A 75 4.51 13.30 -18.22
CA ALA A 75 3.66 12.43 -17.40
C ALA A 75 4.44 11.65 -16.34
N TRP A 76 5.66 11.21 -16.67
CA TRP A 76 6.54 10.50 -15.73
C TRP A 76 6.94 11.37 -14.53
N ASP A 77 7.29 12.65 -14.74
CA ASP A 77 7.66 13.58 -13.68
C ASP A 77 6.46 13.85 -12.74
N VAL A 78 5.27 14.06 -13.33
CA VAL A 78 4.02 14.24 -12.59
C VAL A 78 3.69 12.99 -11.75
N TRP A 79 3.89 11.80 -12.33
CA TRP A 79 3.66 10.54 -11.63
C TRP A 79 4.60 10.38 -10.43
N ARG A 80 5.91 10.57 -10.65
CA ARG A 80 6.90 10.52 -9.57
C ARG A 80 6.54 11.49 -8.45
N ASP A 81 6.19 12.72 -8.81
CA ASP A 81 5.85 13.75 -7.83
C ASP A 81 4.56 13.39 -7.08
N TYR A 82 3.55 12.83 -7.77
CA TYR A 82 2.32 12.33 -7.14
C TYR A 82 2.62 11.23 -6.11
N ILE A 83 3.41 10.23 -6.48
CA ILE A 83 3.77 9.12 -5.57
C ILE A 83 4.53 9.64 -4.34
N LEU A 84 5.50 10.54 -4.54
CA LEU A 84 6.27 11.11 -3.43
C LEU A 84 5.40 11.97 -2.50
N LEU A 85 4.54 12.83 -3.04
CA LEU A 85 3.62 13.66 -2.26
C LEU A 85 2.64 12.79 -1.45
N HIS A 86 2.09 11.75 -2.08
CA HIS A 86 1.15 10.83 -1.42
C HIS A 86 1.84 10.02 -0.33
N ALA A 87 3.02 9.46 -0.59
CA ALA A 87 3.82 8.73 0.39
C ALA A 87 4.23 9.62 1.58
N CYS A 88 4.67 10.86 1.34
CA CYS A 88 4.97 11.82 2.40
C CYS A 88 3.74 12.11 3.27
N SER A 89 2.59 12.32 2.65
CA SER A 89 1.34 12.63 3.37
C SER A 89 0.94 11.49 4.31
N ILE A 90 0.99 10.22 3.85
CA ILE A 90 0.66 9.06 4.67
C ILE A 90 1.70 8.87 5.78
N SER A 91 2.99 8.91 5.43
CA SER A 91 4.07 8.65 6.38
C SER A 91 4.15 9.72 7.48
N ASN A 92 3.85 10.98 7.17
CA ASN A 92 3.85 12.08 8.14
C ASN A 92 2.77 11.94 9.23
N VAL A 93 1.72 11.16 8.98
CA VAL A 93 0.72 10.84 10.01
C VAL A 93 1.26 9.80 11.00
N LEU A 94 1.98 8.78 10.51
CA LEU A 94 2.35 7.60 11.27
C LEU A 94 3.73 7.71 11.94
N ASP A 95 4.74 8.18 11.19
CA ASP A 95 6.14 8.31 11.62
C ASP A 95 6.50 9.78 11.83
N LYS A 96 6.84 10.15 13.07
CA LYS A 96 7.23 11.51 13.43
C LYS A 96 8.73 11.74 13.40
N ASP A 97 9.55 10.71 13.44
CA ASP A 97 10.99 10.83 13.57
C ASP A 97 11.64 11.51 12.34
N ASN A 98 11.09 11.26 11.15
CA ASN A 98 11.57 11.84 9.89
C ASN A 98 10.62 12.89 9.31
N TYR A 99 9.69 13.42 10.11
CA TYR A 99 8.67 14.37 9.65
C TYR A 99 9.28 15.57 8.93
N ASP A 100 10.25 16.24 9.52
CA ASP A 100 10.84 17.47 8.97
C ASP A 100 11.51 17.25 7.59
N GLN A 101 12.12 16.08 7.39
CA GLN A 101 12.76 15.75 6.11
C GLN A 101 11.71 15.52 5.02
N ARG A 102 10.64 14.77 5.36
CA ARG A 102 9.55 14.51 4.43
C ARG A 102 8.75 15.76 4.12
N GLU A 103 8.50 16.62 5.13
CA GLU A 103 7.81 17.89 4.93
C GLU A 103 8.60 18.82 4.01
N LYS A 104 9.91 18.94 4.18
CA LYS A 104 10.78 19.68 3.25
C LYS A 104 10.70 19.15 1.83
N LEU A 105 10.70 17.81 1.66
CA LEU A 105 10.56 17.18 0.36
C LEU A 105 9.19 17.48 -0.25
N TYR A 106 8.12 17.32 0.53
CA TYR A 106 6.76 17.64 0.12
C TYR A 106 6.64 19.07 -0.37
N LEU A 107 7.07 20.04 0.43
CA LEU A 107 7.02 21.46 0.09
C LEU A 107 7.86 21.79 -1.15
N LYS A 108 9.06 21.20 -1.27
CA LYS A 108 9.92 21.37 -2.45
C LYS A 108 9.24 20.90 -3.72
N ILE A 109 8.47 19.81 -3.67
CA ILE A 109 7.76 19.28 -4.84
C ILE A 109 6.51 20.11 -5.12
N ILE A 110 5.64 20.31 -4.13
CA ILE A 110 4.33 20.93 -4.35
C ILE A 110 4.44 22.39 -4.79
N HIS A 111 5.46 23.12 -4.35
CA HIS A 111 5.70 24.52 -4.76
C HIS A 111 6.14 24.68 -6.24
N GLN A 112 6.45 23.59 -6.94
CA GLN A 112 6.72 23.64 -8.39
C GLN A 112 5.43 23.71 -9.21
N TYR A 113 4.28 23.55 -8.59
CA TYR A 113 2.96 23.54 -9.19
C TYR A 113 2.19 24.82 -8.87
N SER A 114 1.36 25.30 -9.79
CA SER A 114 0.46 26.43 -9.53
C SER A 114 -0.55 26.08 -8.45
N LYS A 115 -1.22 27.06 -7.85
CA LYS A 115 -2.23 26.78 -6.80
C LYS A 115 -3.38 25.91 -7.31
N GLU A 116 -3.75 26.10 -8.57
CA GLU A 116 -4.78 25.30 -9.23
C GLU A 116 -4.30 23.87 -9.45
N GLU A 117 -3.05 23.68 -9.87
CA GLU A 117 -2.43 22.35 -10.03
C GLU A 117 -2.24 21.66 -8.67
N GLN A 118 -1.87 22.40 -7.63
CA GLN A 118 -1.71 21.84 -6.26
C GLN A 118 -2.99 21.20 -5.75
N ALA A 119 -4.16 21.79 -6.06
CA ALA A 119 -5.47 21.25 -5.65
C ALA A 119 -5.80 19.89 -6.32
N ILE A 120 -5.13 19.54 -7.42
CA ILE A 120 -5.36 18.27 -8.12
C ILE A 120 -4.76 17.08 -7.37
N PHE A 121 -3.64 17.25 -6.65
CA PHE A 121 -2.98 16.14 -5.95
C PHE A 121 -3.85 15.51 -4.84
N PRO A 122 -4.52 16.28 -3.96
CA PRO A 122 -5.49 15.71 -3.02
C PRO A 122 -6.67 15.00 -3.72
N GLU A 123 -7.11 15.51 -4.87
CA GLU A 123 -8.18 14.86 -5.65
C GLU A 123 -7.74 13.49 -6.18
N LEU A 124 -6.52 13.39 -6.70
CA LEU A 124 -5.92 12.10 -7.11
C LEU A 124 -5.78 11.13 -5.93
N ALA A 125 -5.33 11.62 -4.76
CA ALA A 125 -5.23 10.82 -3.56
C ALA A 125 -6.60 10.29 -3.11
N ALA A 126 -7.65 11.13 -3.18
CA ALA A 126 -9.01 10.72 -2.87
C ALA A 126 -9.50 9.62 -3.81
N TYR A 127 -9.26 9.72 -5.12
CA TYR A 127 -9.65 8.67 -6.09
C TYR A 127 -8.92 7.37 -5.86
N THR A 128 -7.63 7.42 -5.51
CA THR A 128 -6.87 6.23 -5.12
C THR A 128 -7.47 5.57 -3.89
N THR A 129 -7.78 6.35 -2.86
CA THR A 129 -8.42 5.84 -1.64
C THR A 129 -9.78 5.22 -1.92
N MET A 130 -10.64 5.89 -2.69
CA MET A 130 -11.97 5.39 -3.04
C MET A 130 -11.92 4.13 -3.92
N ALA A 131 -10.94 4.03 -4.82
CA ALA A 131 -10.72 2.83 -5.62
C ALA A 131 -10.30 1.63 -4.75
N LEU A 132 -9.40 1.86 -3.80
CA LEU A 132 -8.93 0.83 -2.86
C LEU A 132 -10.00 0.45 -1.84
N ASP A 133 -10.85 1.39 -1.40
CA ASP A 133 -12.00 1.11 -0.54
C ASP A 133 -13.04 0.24 -1.25
N GLN A 134 -13.28 0.52 -2.54
CA GLN A 134 -14.21 -0.26 -3.37
C GLN A 134 -13.70 -1.67 -3.67
N ASN A 135 -12.39 -1.84 -3.84
CA ASN A 135 -11.72 -3.12 -4.04
C ASN A 135 -10.31 -3.05 -3.45
N GLN A 136 -10.11 -3.68 -2.29
CA GLN A 136 -8.82 -3.72 -1.61
C GLN A 136 -7.83 -4.68 -2.28
N GLU A 137 -8.32 -5.67 -3.03
CA GLU A 137 -7.54 -6.73 -3.66
C GLU A 137 -7.13 -6.33 -5.08
N GLN A 138 -6.28 -5.32 -5.19
CA GLN A 138 -5.77 -4.83 -6.46
C GLN A 138 -4.46 -4.07 -6.30
N ASP A 139 -3.69 -4.04 -7.36
CA ASP A 139 -2.60 -3.09 -7.56
C ASP A 139 -3.13 -1.88 -8.36
N PHE A 140 -3.79 -0.94 -7.67
CA PHE A 140 -4.34 0.26 -8.30
C PHE A 140 -3.24 1.12 -8.93
N LEU A 141 -2.16 1.38 -8.20
CA LEU A 141 -1.10 2.28 -8.67
C LEU A 141 -0.33 1.68 -9.85
N GLY A 142 0.06 0.40 -9.80
CA GLY A 142 0.70 -0.26 -10.93
C GLY A 142 -0.20 -0.30 -12.16
N LYS A 143 -1.50 -0.52 -11.98
CA LYS A 143 -2.48 -0.46 -13.08
C LYS A 143 -2.57 0.94 -13.69
N MET A 144 -2.60 2.01 -12.86
CA MET A 144 -2.61 3.38 -13.38
C MET A 144 -1.30 3.72 -14.11
N PHE A 145 -0.15 3.31 -13.58
CA PHE A 145 1.15 3.46 -14.23
C PHE A 145 1.16 2.85 -15.64
N MET A 146 0.65 1.63 -15.77
CA MET A 146 0.57 0.93 -17.07
C MET A 146 -0.42 1.61 -18.02
N ARG A 147 -1.58 2.06 -17.53
CA ARG A 147 -2.59 2.77 -18.34
C ARG A 147 -2.11 4.14 -18.82
N LEU A 148 -1.23 4.80 -18.06
CA LEU A 148 -0.59 6.07 -18.44
C LEU A 148 0.61 5.88 -19.38
N ASP A 149 0.95 4.63 -19.72
CA ASP A 149 2.09 4.27 -20.59
C ASP A 149 3.43 4.85 -20.11
N LEU A 150 3.65 4.83 -18.79
CA LEU A 150 4.84 5.39 -18.15
C LEU A 150 6.03 4.43 -18.14
N GLY A 151 5.80 3.14 -18.42
CA GLY A 151 6.86 2.13 -18.52
C GLY A 151 7.81 2.38 -19.69
N ILE A 152 9.07 2.08 -19.50
CA ILE A 152 10.07 2.14 -20.58
C ILE A 152 9.93 0.90 -21.44
N ARG A 153 9.17 1.00 -22.53
CA ARG A 153 8.94 -0.12 -23.49
C ARG A 153 10.25 -0.69 -24.04
N SER A 154 11.25 0.16 -24.26
CA SER A 154 12.56 -0.27 -24.76
C SER A 154 13.38 -1.07 -23.76
N ALA A 155 13.10 -0.94 -22.47
CA ALA A 155 13.75 -1.70 -21.40
C ALA A 155 13.00 -2.99 -21.05
N GLY A 156 11.84 -3.26 -21.66
CA GLY A 156 11.04 -4.45 -21.37
C GLY A 156 10.45 -4.49 -19.96
N GLN A 157 10.30 -3.34 -19.31
CA GLN A 157 9.72 -3.25 -17.98
C GLN A 157 8.19 -3.41 -18.05
N PHE A 158 7.72 -4.58 -17.63
CA PHE A 158 6.30 -4.88 -17.50
C PHE A 158 6.05 -5.31 -16.06
N PHE A 159 5.05 -4.72 -15.42
CA PHE A 159 4.61 -5.21 -14.12
C PHE A 159 3.89 -6.55 -14.26
N THR A 160 4.16 -7.44 -13.34
CA THR A 160 3.47 -8.73 -13.28
C THR A 160 1.98 -8.49 -13.03
N PRO A 161 1.08 -9.06 -13.85
CA PRO A 161 -0.36 -8.90 -13.65
C PRO A 161 -0.78 -9.37 -12.26
N TYR A 162 -1.63 -8.59 -11.58
CA TYR A 162 -1.98 -8.82 -10.18
C TYR A 162 -2.51 -10.23 -9.89
N HIS A 163 -3.35 -10.80 -10.78
CA HIS A 163 -3.87 -12.16 -10.62
C HIS A 163 -2.78 -13.26 -10.66
N VAL A 164 -1.66 -13.00 -11.36
CA VAL A 164 -0.49 -13.90 -11.34
C VAL A 164 0.22 -13.78 -10.00
N CYS A 165 0.33 -12.56 -9.45
CA CYS A 165 0.89 -12.32 -8.13
C CYS A 165 0.06 -13.00 -7.03
N GLU A 166 -1.28 -12.96 -7.14
CA GLU A 166 -2.18 -13.69 -6.23
C GLU A 166 -1.93 -15.20 -6.25
N LEU A 167 -1.91 -15.79 -7.44
CA LEU A 167 -1.63 -17.23 -7.57
C LEU A 167 -0.27 -17.60 -6.96
N MET A 168 0.76 -16.80 -7.22
CA MET A 168 2.08 -17.01 -6.61
C MET A 168 2.03 -16.91 -5.09
N ALA A 169 1.31 -15.92 -4.57
CA ALA A 169 1.14 -15.71 -3.14
C ALA A 169 0.39 -16.87 -2.46
N GLU A 170 -0.67 -17.39 -3.07
CA GLU A 170 -1.41 -18.55 -2.59
C GLU A 170 -0.52 -19.79 -2.46
N VAL A 171 0.32 -20.04 -3.47
CA VAL A 171 1.25 -21.19 -3.45
C VAL A 171 2.30 -21.03 -2.35
N VAL A 172 2.86 -19.82 -2.17
CA VAL A 172 3.96 -19.59 -1.22
C VAL A 172 3.46 -19.46 0.22
N ALA A 173 2.26 -18.94 0.43
CA ALA A 173 1.71 -18.67 1.75
C ALA A 173 0.93 -19.83 2.36
N THR A 174 0.99 -21.05 1.82
CA THR A 174 0.23 -22.22 2.32
C THR A 174 0.47 -22.54 3.79
N ASN A 175 1.67 -22.26 4.32
CA ASN A 175 2.04 -22.52 5.72
C ASN A 175 2.21 -21.22 6.53
N ALA A 176 1.58 -20.12 6.12
CA ALA A 176 1.74 -18.83 6.78
C ALA A 176 1.22 -18.83 8.22
N LEU A 177 0.07 -19.44 8.48
CA LEU A 177 -0.49 -19.53 9.84
C LEU A 177 0.41 -20.32 10.78
N GLU A 178 0.96 -21.46 10.34
CA GLU A 178 1.89 -22.27 11.14
C GLU A 178 3.14 -21.46 11.53
N LYS A 179 3.69 -20.73 10.59
CA LYS A 179 4.85 -19.84 10.84
C LYS A 179 4.51 -18.74 11.82
N ILE A 180 3.33 -18.12 11.70
CA ILE A 180 2.88 -17.07 12.60
C ILE A 180 2.64 -17.65 14.00
N GLU A 181 2.14 -18.86 14.14
CA GLU A 181 2.00 -19.53 15.42
C GLU A 181 3.35 -19.82 16.07
N GLN A 182 4.30 -20.27 15.28
CA GLN A 182 5.62 -20.64 15.77
C GLN A 182 6.50 -19.43 16.13
N TYR A 183 6.46 -18.36 15.31
CA TYR A 183 7.40 -17.23 15.42
C TYR A 183 6.75 -15.90 15.81
N GLY A 184 5.40 -15.84 15.86
CA GLY A 184 4.63 -14.62 16.11
C GLY A 184 4.40 -13.76 14.88
N TYR A 185 5.19 -13.94 13.81
CA TYR A 185 5.08 -13.18 12.56
C TYR A 185 5.61 -13.98 11.36
N ILE A 186 5.29 -13.47 10.17
CA ILE A 186 5.87 -13.92 8.90
C ILE A 186 6.47 -12.71 8.17
N SER A 187 7.60 -12.90 7.51
CA SER A 187 8.19 -11.87 6.64
C SER A 187 7.99 -12.24 5.16
N ILE A 188 7.58 -11.25 4.38
CA ILE A 188 7.51 -11.31 2.92
C ILE A 188 8.62 -10.41 2.40
N ASN A 189 9.52 -10.95 1.59
CA ASN A 189 10.61 -10.21 0.99
C ASN A 189 10.58 -10.38 -0.53
N ASP A 190 10.61 -9.27 -1.24
CA ASP A 190 10.77 -9.25 -2.69
C ASP A 190 11.97 -8.35 -3.04
N PRO A 191 13.10 -8.93 -3.49
CA PRO A 191 14.32 -8.18 -3.83
C PRO A 191 14.25 -7.47 -5.20
N CYS A 192 13.18 -7.69 -5.97
CA CYS A 192 12.93 -7.08 -7.29
C CYS A 192 11.46 -6.68 -7.41
N CYS A 193 10.97 -5.94 -6.41
CA CYS A 193 9.53 -5.76 -6.19
C CYS A 193 8.83 -4.90 -7.25
N GLY A 194 9.57 -4.08 -8.03
CA GLY A 194 8.97 -3.12 -8.94
C GLY A 194 7.94 -2.24 -8.24
N ALA A 195 6.69 -2.23 -8.75
CA ALA A 195 5.57 -1.51 -8.11
C ALA A 195 5.01 -2.20 -6.85
N GLY A 196 5.53 -3.36 -6.45
CA GLY A 196 5.13 -4.06 -5.24
C GLY A 196 3.90 -4.96 -5.38
N ALA A 197 3.44 -5.28 -6.58
CA ALA A 197 2.24 -6.09 -6.81
C ALA A 197 2.31 -7.47 -6.11
N THR A 198 3.46 -8.13 -6.12
CA THR A 198 3.72 -9.41 -5.44
C THR A 198 3.59 -9.28 -3.92
N LEU A 199 4.12 -8.19 -3.35
CA LEU A 199 4.04 -7.92 -1.92
C LEU A 199 2.59 -7.62 -1.50
N ILE A 200 1.86 -6.82 -2.28
CA ILE A 200 0.45 -6.51 -2.04
C ILE A 200 -0.37 -7.80 -2.05
N ALA A 201 -0.20 -8.65 -3.07
CA ALA A 201 -0.89 -9.93 -3.17
C ALA A 201 -0.55 -10.86 -1.99
N GLY A 202 0.73 -10.94 -1.61
CA GLY A 202 1.18 -11.72 -0.46
C GLY A 202 0.52 -11.28 0.85
N VAL A 203 0.45 -9.98 1.10
CA VAL A 203 -0.24 -9.42 2.28
C VAL A 203 -1.73 -9.77 2.25
N HIS A 204 -2.39 -9.64 1.09
CA HIS A 204 -3.83 -9.93 0.97
C HIS A 204 -4.16 -11.40 1.22
N VAL A 205 -3.37 -12.33 0.67
CA VAL A 205 -3.57 -13.77 0.88
C VAL A 205 -3.41 -14.13 2.36
N ILE A 206 -2.33 -13.65 3.02
CA ILE A 206 -2.09 -13.95 4.44
C ILE A 206 -3.13 -13.26 5.33
N ARG A 207 -3.54 -12.02 5.00
CA ARG A 207 -4.62 -11.32 5.70
C ARG A 207 -5.90 -12.13 5.71
N LYS A 208 -6.34 -12.65 4.55
CA LYS A 208 -7.51 -13.52 4.44
C LYS A 208 -7.41 -14.75 5.36
N GLN A 209 -6.25 -15.40 5.40
CA GLN A 209 -6.03 -16.54 6.31
C GLN A 209 -6.17 -16.13 7.78
N LEU A 210 -5.60 -14.99 8.18
CA LEU A 210 -5.66 -14.47 9.55
C LEU A 210 -7.07 -14.00 9.96
N GLU A 211 -7.85 -13.47 9.03
CA GLU A 211 -9.24 -13.07 9.25
C GLU A 211 -10.17 -14.29 9.45
N HIS A 212 -9.84 -15.43 8.82
CA HIS A 212 -10.63 -16.68 8.91
C HIS A 212 -10.14 -17.65 10.01
N CYS A 213 -9.02 -17.37 10.67
CA CYS A 213 -8.60 -18.20 11.80
C CYS A 213 -9.42 -17.89 13.07
N GLU A 214 -9.46 -18.82 14.03
CA GLU A 214 -10.16 -18.65 15.30
C GLU A 214 -9.17 -18.59 16.47
N PRO A 215 -9.13 -17.47 17.24
CA PRO A 215 -9.82 -16.21 16.98
C PRO A 215 -9.19 -15.42 15.81
N PRO A 216 -9.95 -14.54 15.13
CA PRO A 216 -9.41 -13.70 14.07
C PRO A 216 -8.26 -12.82 14.56
N ARG A 217 -7.21 -12.69 13.74
CA ARG A 217 -5.99 -11.94 14.11
C ARG A 217 -5.81 -10.71 13.24
N ASN A 218 -5.34 -9.63 13.85
CA ASN A 218 -4.98 -8.42 13.08
C ASN A 218 -3.65 -8.65 12.33
N TYR A 219 -3.72 -8.71 11.00
CA TYR A 219 -2.57 -8.96 10.13
C TYR A 219 -1.42 -7.96 10.33
N GLN A 220 -1.69 -6.71 10.71
CA GLN A 220 -0.68 -5.66 10.94
C GLN A 220 0.32 -6.03 12.04
N ASN A 221 -0.06 -6.91 12.95
CA ASN A 221 0.81 -7.38 14.03
C ASN A 221 1.64 -8.60 13.65
N HIS A 222 1.36 -9.22 12.49
CA HIS A 222 1.89 -10.53 12.13
C HIS A 222 2.61 -10.57 10.78
N ILE A 223 2.55 -9.51 9.98
CA ILE A 223 3.19 -9.48 8.67
C ILE A 223 4.26 -8.38 8.63
N LEU A 224 5.49 -8.76 8.30
CA LEU A 224 6.58 -7.85 7.99
C LEU A 224 6.83 -7.88 6.49
N VAL A 225 6.79 -6.72 5.84
CA VAL A 225 7.05 -6.60 4.40
C VAL A 225 8.41 -5.92 4.18
N VAL A 226 9.22 -6.53 3.34
CA VAL A 226 10.52 -5.99 2.91
C VAL A 226 10.51 -5.87 1.39
N ALA A 227 10.59 -4.64 0.90
CA ALA A 227 10.63 -4.30 -0.52
C ALA A 227 12.03 -3.81 -0.89
N GLN A 228 12.57 -4.32 -1.98
CA GLN A 228 13.83 -3.86 -2.54
C GLN A 228 13.72 -3.85 -4.07
N ASP A 229 14.32 -2.85 -4.70
CA ASP A 229 14.53 -2.82 -6.15
C ASP A 229 15.88 -2.20 -6.46
N VAL A 230 16.29 -2.25 -7.72
CA VAL A 230 17.60 -1.73 -8.18
C VAL A 230 17.55 -0.29 -8.66
N ASP A 231 16.36 0.27 -8.88
CA ASP A 231 16.14 1.64 -9.38
C ASP A 231 15.76 2.62 -8.26
#